data_1899672cde6f28374a262c1345f6226f
#
_entry.id   1899672cde6f28374a262c1345f6226f
#
_cell.length_a   1.000
_cell.length_b   1.000
_cell.length_c   1.000
_cell.angle_alpha   90.00
_cell.angle_beta   90.00
_cell.angle_gamma   90.00
#
_symmetry.space_group_name_H-M   'P 1'
#
loop_
_entity.id
_entity.type
_entity.pdbx_description
1 polymer ?
#
loop_
_entity_poly.entity_id
_entity_poly.type
_entity_poly.pdbx_seq_one_letter_code
_entity_poly.pdbx_strand_id
1 'polypeptide(L)'
;MDTHTALFYIFSAVLLLAAFRVITARSPVYAALFLVLAFFSAACVWILLRAEFLAIALVLVYVGAVMVLFLFVVMMLDVDLGSLRAGFWRHFPVAAIVGVVIALEMAAVLLPGFRLTDAPATSAAALKLGNTKVLGIEVYTRYLYPLQIAAVLLLVAIIAAISLTLRARKDSKRIDPSDQVRAKKADRIRIVTMKPEPVPRDAPSDAAKPVGDRR
;
A
#
# COMPACT_ATOMS: atom_id res chain seq x y z
N MET A 1 -2.84 -31.58 -27.62
CA MET A 1 -2.47 -30.63 -26.55
C MET A 1 -3.54 -30.74 -25.47
N ASP A 2 -3.13 -31.12 -24.28
CA ASP A 2 -4.09 -31.20 -23.17
C ASP A 2 -4.61 -29.81 -22.81
N THR A 3 -5.87 -29.71 -22.47
CA THR A 3 -6.54 -28.43 -22.15
C THR A 3 -5.76 -27.61 -21.11
N HIS A 4 -5.15 -28.28 -20.13
CA HIS A 4 -4.31 -27.64 -19.11
C HIS A 4 -3.07 -26.98 -19.73
N THR A 5 -2.39 -27.62 -20.65
CA THR A 5 -1.21 -27.06 -21.32
C THR A 5 -1.57 -25.87 -22.20
N ALA A 6 -2.70 -25.94 -22.90
CA ALA A 6 -3.19 -24.81 -23.70
C ALA A 6 -3.51 -23.59 -22.83
N LEU A 7 -4.23 -23.78 -21.73
CA LEU A 7 -4.54 -22.70 -20.77
C LEU A 7 -3.27 -22.12 -20.16
N PHE A 8 -2.29 -22.95 -19.81
CA PHE A 8 -1.01 -22.48 -19.28
C PHE A 8 -0.31 -21.53 -20.25
N TYR A 9 -0.20 -21.89 -21.55
CA TYR A 9 0.43 -21.02 -22.54
C TYR A 9 -0.37 -19.73 -22.77
N ILE A 10 -1.70 -19.79 -22.76
CA ILE A 10 -2.55 -18.61 -22.90
C ILE A 10 -2.31 -17.63 -21.74
N PHE A 11 -2.42 -18.09 -20.49
CA PHE A 11 -2.21 -17.22 -19.32
C PHE A 11 -0.77 -16.71 -19.22
N SER A 12 0.22 -17.54 -19.60
CA SER A 12 1.62 -17.11 -19.65
C SER A 12 1.85 -16.03 -20.71
N ALA A 13 1.24 -16.15 -21.87
CA ALA A 13 1.32 -15.14 -22.93
C ALA A 13 0.67 -13.81 -22.46
N VAL A 14 -0.52 -13.88 -21.85
CA VAL A 14 -1.19 -12.70 -21.29
C VAL A 14 -0.32 -12.06 -20.20
N LEU A 15 0.29 -12.84 -19.32
CA LEU A 15 1.20 -12.38 -18.28
C LEU A 15 2.40 -11.62 -18.87
N LEU A 16 3.06 -12.19 -19.88
CA LEU A 16 4.21 -11.54 -20.54
C LEU A 16 3.80 -10.24 -21.24
N LEU A 17 2.67 -10.25 -21.95
CA LEU A 17 2.15 -9.03 -22.60
C LEU A 17 1.78 -7.96 -21.57
N ALA A 18 1.12 -8.34 -20.48
CA ALA A 18 0.77 -7.42 -19.39
C ALA A 18 2.04 -6.85 -18.75
N ALA A 19 3.03 -7.67 -18.41
CA ALA A 19 4.30 -7.24 -17.84
C ALA A 19 5.05 -6.28 -18.78
N PHE A 20 5.08 -6.57 -20.09
CA PHE A 20 5.66 -5.65 -21.06
C PHE A 20 4.93 -4.31 -21.13
N ARG A 21 3.59 -4.35 -21.03
CA ARG A 21 2.77 -3.12 -21.01
C ARG A 21 2.97 -2.29 -19.72
N VAL A 22 3.25 -2.94 -18.57
CA VAL A 22 3.59 -2.24 -17.34
C VAL A 22 4.80 -1.34 -17.52
N ILE A 23 5.89 -1.86 -18.08
CA ILE A 23 7.15 -1.10 -18.25
C ILE A 23 7.08 -0.07 -19.38
N THR A 24 6.22 -0.27 -20.39
CA THR A 24 6.08 0.64 -21.52
C THR A 24 4.96 1.66 -21.36
N ALA A 25 4.11 1.52 -20.35
CA ALA A 25 2.99 2.42 -20.11
C ALA A 25 3.45 3.86 -19.87
N ARG A 26 2.75 4.81 -20.48
CA ARG A 26 3.05 6.25 -20.33
C ARG A 26 2.47 6.86 -19.07
N SER A 27 1.35 6.34 -18.61
CA SER A 27 0.65 6.79 -17.40
C SER A 27 0.84 5.78 -16.29
N PRO A 28 1.15 6.21 -15.05
CA PRO A 28 1.30 5.31 -13.91
C PRO A 28 0.00 4.58 -13.56
N VAL A 29 -1.17 5.17 -13.84
CA VAL A 29 -2.46 4.51 -13.65
C VAL A 29 -2.63 3.32 -14.60
N TYR A 30 -2.29 3.50 -15.90
CA TYR A 30 -2.32 2.38 -16.85
C TYR A 30 -1.29 1.31 -16.51
N ALA A 31 -0.08 1.69 -16.06
CA ALA A 31 0.91 0.74 -15.58
C ALA A 31 0.37 -0.12 -14.43
N ALA A 32 -0.27 0.53 -13.45
CA ALA A 32 -0.88 -0.17 -12.31
C ALA A 32 -2.02 -1.12 -12.74
N LEU A 33 -2.88 -0.71 -13.69
CA LEU A 33 -3.93 -1.59 -14.20
C LEU A 33 -3.37 -2.81 -14.95
N PHE A 34 -2.31 -2.64 -15.76
CA PHE A 34 -1.64 -3.78 -16.39
C PHE A 34 -0.92 -4.66 -15.37
N LEU A 35 -0.43 -4.11 -14.27
CA LEU A 35 0.17 -4.88 -13.18
C LEU A 35 -0.88 -5.74 -12.46
N VAL A 36 -2.09 -5.21 -12.25
CA VAL A 36 -3.24 -6.00 -11.75
C VAL A 36 -3.53 -7.17 -12.69
N LEU A 37 -3.59 -6.92 -14.01
CA LEU A 37 -3.79 -7.98 -15.00
C LEU A 37 -2.67 -9.03 -14.97
N ALA A 38 -1.42 -8.58 -14.81
CA ALA A 38 -0.26 -9.49 -14.71
C ALA A 38 -0.37 -10.39 -13.47
N PHE A 39 -0.67 -9.83 -12.30
CA PHE A 39 -0.86 -10.61 -11.07
C PHE A 39 -2.03 -11.58 -11.17
N PHE A 40 -3.14 -11.17 -11.75
CA PHE A 40 -4.28 -12.05 -11.95
C PHE A 40 -3.94 -13.22 -12.89
N SER A 41 -3.22 -12.95 -13.99
CA SER A 41 -2.76 -13.99 -14.92
C SER A 41 -1.76 -14.94 -14.25
N ALA A 42 -0.85 -14.41 -13.40
CA ALA A 42 0.07 -15.23 -12.61
C ALA A 42 -0.67 -16.14 -11.63
N ALA A 43 -1.72 -15.62 -10.95
CA ALA A 43 -2.56 -16.43 -10.09
C ALA A 43 -3.24 -17.59 -10.85
N CYS A 44 -3.73 -17.35 -12.06
CA CYS A 44 -4.30 -18.39 -12.90
C CYS A 44 -3.25 -19.47 -13.27
N VAL A 45 -2.00 -19.06 -13.59
CA VAL A 45 -0.90 -20.00 -13.83
C VAL A 45 -0.61 -20.84 -12.57
N TRP A 46 -0.60 -20.22 -11.38
CA TRP A 46 -0.36 -20.96 -10.14
C TRP A 46 -1.48 -21.94 -9.79
N ILE A 47 -2.75 -21.60 -10.08
CA ILE A 47 -3.87 -22.56 -9.94
C ILE A 47 -3.65 -23.77 -10.84
N LEU A 48 -3.22 -23.57 -12.09
CA LEU A 48 -2.92 -24.69 -13.01
C LEU A 48 -1.77 -25.57 -12.50
N LEU A 49 -0.81 -24.98 -11.78
CA LEU A 49 0.31 -25.67 -11.14
C LEU A 49 -0.06 -26.29 -9.78
N ARG A 50 -1.34 -26.31 -9.38
CA ARG A 50 -1.83 -26.81 -8.08
C ARG A 50 -1.33 -26.05 -6.85
N ALA A 51 -0.82 -24.83 -7.03
CA ALA A 51 -0.42 -23.94 -5.94
C ALA A 51 -1.59 -23.01 -5.53
N GLU A 52 -2.69 -23.61 -5.12
CA GLU A 52 -3.98 -22.91 -4.86
C GLU A 52 -3.86 -21.83 -3.79
N PHE A 53 -3.20 -22.15 -2.66
CA PHE A 53 -3.01 -21.18 -1.57
C PHE A 53 -2.24 -19.95 -2.03
N LEU A 54 -1.17 -20.15 -2.79
CA LEU A 54 -0.34 -19.06 -3.29
C LEU A 54 -1.12 -18.17 -4.26
N ALA A 55 -1.91 -18.76 -5.14
CA ALA A 55 -2.75 -18.02 -6.08
C ALA A 55 -3.81 -17.17 -5.38
N ILE A 56 -4.51 -17.75 -4.39
CA ILE A 56 -5.52 -17.02 -3.61
C ILE A 56 -4.88 -15.89 -2.80
N ALA A 57 -3.73 -16.15 -2.15
CA ALA A 57 -3.00 -15.14 -1.40
C ALA A 57 -2.54 -13.98 -2.29
N LEU A 58 -2.06 -14.26 -3.52
CA LEU A 58 -1.69 -13.22 -4.48
C LEU A 58 -2.89 -12.34 -4.84
N VAL A 59 -4.03 -12.92 -5.17
CA VAL A 59 -5.22 -12.14 -5.54
C VAL A 59 -5.76 -11.36 -4.36
N LEU A 60 -5.87 -11.98 -3.18
CA LEU A 60 -6.46 -11.33 -2.01
C LEU A 60 -5.58 -10.19 -1.47
N VAL A 61 -4.28 -10.44 -1.29
CA VAL A 61 -3.36 -9.51 -0.64
C VAL A 61 -2.76 -8.54 -1.66
N TYR A 62 -2.14 -9.04 -2.74
CA TYR A 62 -1.45 -8.17 -3.69
C TYR A 62 -2.44 -7.41 -4.58
N VAL A 63 -3.40 -8.09 -5.18
CA VAL A 63 -4.38 -7.42 -6.04
C VAL A 63 -5.44 -6.68 -5.21
N GLY A 64 -6.05 -7.36 -4.24
CA GLY A 64 -7.18 -6.82 -3.48
C GLY A 64 -6.81 -5.72 -2.49
N ALA A 65 -5.70 -5.83 -1.78
CA ALA A 65 -5.31 -4.83 -0.78
C ALA A 65 -4.25 -3.86 -1.32
N VAL A 66 -3.08 -4.39 -1.75
CA VAL A 66 -1.92 -3.54 -2.08
C VAL A 66 -2.15 -2.75 -3.37
N MET A 67 -2.59 -3.41 -4.43
CA MET A 67 -2.76 -2.73 -5.73
C MET A 67 -3.93 -1.75 -5.75
N VAL A 68 -5.02 -2.06 -5.06
CA VAL A 68 -6.15 -1.12 -4.93
C VAL A 68 -5.70 0.14 -4.18
N LEU A 69 -4.98 -0.02 -3.05
CA LEU A 69 -4.42 1.12 -2.33
C LEU A 69 -3.43 1.90 -3.20
N PHE A 70 -2.55 1.21 -3.92
CA PHE A 70 -1.58 1.82 -4.83
C PHE A 70 -2.27 2.63 -5.94
N LEU A 71 -3.35 2.09 -6.53
CA LEU A 71 -4.16 2.81 -7.53
C LEU A 71 -4.74 4.11 -6.97
N PHE A 72 -5.27 4.10 -5.75
CA PHE A 72 -5.77 5.31 -5.11
C PHE A 72 -4.65 6.34 -4.91
N VAL A 73 -3.49 5.90 -4.41
CA VAL A 73 -2.34 6.80 -4.21
C VAL A 73 -1.87 7.40 -5.52
N VAL A 74 -1.70 6.59 -6.57
CA VAL A 74 -1.24 7.06 -7.88
C VAL A 74 -2.25 8.00 -8.55
N MET A 75 -3.53 7.78 -8.35
CA MET A 75 -4.58 8.65 -8.86
C MET A 75 -4.62 10.00 -8.13
N MET A 76 -4.29 10.03 -6.83
CA MET A 76 -4.26 11.25 -6.04
C MET A 76 -2.93 12.02 -6.16
N LEU A 77 -1.88 11.36 -6.65
CA LEU A 77 -0.56 11.97 -6.81
C LEU A 77 -0.47 12.62 -8.18
N ASP A 78 -0.42 13.95 -8.22
CA ASP A 78 -0.17 14.69 -9.44
C ASP A 78 1.35 14.69 -9.73
N VAL A 79 1.80 13.66 -10.49
CA VAL A 79 3.22 13.50 -10.85
C VAL A 79 3.46 14.08 -12.21
N ASP A 80 4.37 15.06 -12.31
CA ASP A 80 4.87 15.55 -13.60
C ASP A 80 5.72 14.48 -14.29
N LEU A 81 5.07 13.74 -15.20
CA LEU A 81 5.71 12.69 -15.99
C LEU A 81 6.68 13.22 -17.05
N GLY A 82 6.57 14.51 -17.40
CA GLY A 82 7.45 15.14 -18.38
C GLY A 82 8.90 15.21 -17.89
N SER A 83 9.08 15.61 -16.65
CA SER A 83 10.39 15.74 -16.03
C SER A 83 11.08 14.38 -15.79
N LEU A 84 10.31 13.34 -15.47
CA LEU A 84 10.83 11.99 -15.21
C LEU A 84 11.34 11.27 -16.47
N ARG A 85 10.86 11.68 -17.65
CA ARG A 85 11.27 11.12 -18.94
C ARG A 85 12.48 11.81 -19.56
N ALA A 86 12.84 12.97 -19.05
CA ALA A 86 14.01 13.70 -19.52
C ALA A 86 15.27 12.86 -19.20
N GLY A 87 15.91 12.34 -20.25
CA GLY A 87 17.13 11.54 -20.12
C GLY A 87 16.96 10.02 -20.23
N PHE A 88 15.74 9.49 -20.44
CA PHE A 88 15.50 8.05 -20.61
C PHE A 88 16.42 7.42 -21.68
N TRP A 89 16.53 8.00 -22.83
CA TRP A 89 17.36 7.49 -23.92
C TRP A 89 18.86 7.45 -23.60
N ARG A 90 19.32 8.31 -22.70
CA ARG A 90 20.73 8.35 -22.31
C ARG A 90 21.12 7.13 -21.45
N HIS A 91 20.19 6.63 -20.65
CA HIS A 91 20.44 5.50 -19.73
C HIS A 91 19.92 4.17 -20.29
N PHE A 92 19.13 4.20 -21.37
CA PHE A 92 18.55 3.01 -21.99
C PHE A 92 19.60 1.94 -22.37
N PRO A 93 20.75 2.27 -23.01
CA PRO A 93 21.70 1.24 -23.42
C PRO A 93 22.29 0.48 -22.22
N VAL A 94 22.58 1.18 -21.12
CA VAL A 94 23.09 0.53 -19.89
C VAL A 94 22.01 -0.36 -19.28
N ALA A 95 20.78 0.11 -19.19
CA ALA A 95 19.66 -0.67 -18.66
C ALA A 95 19.38 -1.90 -19.53
N ALA A 96 19.48 -1.79 -20.86
CA ALA A 96 19.29 -2.89 -21.78
C ALA A 96 20.37 -3.98 -21.60
N ILE A 97 21.65 -3.58 -21.47
CA ILE A 97 22.74 -4.52 -21.22
C ILE A 97 22.52 -5.29 -19.91
N VAL A 98 22.22 -4.57 -18.82
CA VAL A 98 21.92 -5.21 -17.53
C VAL A 98 20.72 -6.15 -17.62
N GLY A 99 19.66 -5.74 -18.33
CA GLY A 99 18.48 -6.58 -18.53
C GLY A 99 18.80 -7.87 -19.32
N VAL A 100 19.62 -7.77 -20.36
CA VAL A 100 20.09 -8.93 -21.13
C VAL A 100 20.97 -9.86 -20.29
N VAL A 101 21.88 -9.31 -19.50
CA VAL A 101 22.73 -10.12 -18.60
C VAL A 101 21.87 -10.90 -17.60
N ILE A 102 20.93 -10.24 -16.93
CA ILE A 102 20.01 -10.91 -15.98
C ILE A 102 19.20 -12.00 -16.71
N ALA A 103 18.69 -11.72 -17.91
CA ALA A 103 17.93 -12.70 -18.68
C ALA A 103 18.78 -13.92 -19.06
N LEU A 104 20.06 -13.70 -19.43
CA LEU A 104 21.00 -14.79 -19.75
C LEU A 104 21.36 -15.60 -18.51
N GLU A 105 21.61 -14.96 -17.36
CA GLU A 105 21.86 -15.66 -16.09
C GLU A 105 20.65 -16.52 -15.69
N MET A 106 19.44 -15.98 -15.77
CA MET A 106 18.22 -16.75 -15.51
C MET A 106 18.08 -17.93 -16.49
N ALA A 107 18.31 -17.71 -17.76
CA ALA A 107 18.28 -18.78 -18.76
C ALA A 107 19.35 -19.85 -18.49
N ALA A 108 20.57 -19.45 -18.14
CA ALA A 108 21.66 -20.37 -17.83
C ALA A 108 21.38 -21.24 -16.60
N VAL A 109 20.69 -20.70 -15.60
CA VAL A 109 20.29 -21.46 -14.40
C VAL A 109 19.09 -22.39 -14.70
N LEU A 110 18.12 -21.91 -15.47
CA LEU A 110 16.90 -22.66 -15.75
C LEU A 110 17.12 -23.78 -16.78
N LEU A 111 17.91 -23.57 -17.82
CA LEU A 111 18.14 -24.57 -18.88
C LEU A 111 18.73 -25.88 -18.36
N PRO A 112 19.78 -25.91 -17.49
CA PRO A 112 20.27 -27.18 -16.93
C PRO A 112 19.33 -27.77 -15.88
N GLY A 113 18.64 -26.90 -15.09
CA GLY A 113 17.74 -27.30 -13.99
C GLY A 113 16.43 -27.91 -14.50
N PHE A 114 16.02 -27.59 -15.73
CA PHE A 114 14.83 -28.19 -16.40
C PHE A 114 15.05 -29.61 -16.91
N ARG A 115 16.26 -30.15 -16.80
CA ARG A 115 16.47 -31.57 -17.03
C ARG A 115 15.91 -32.37 -15.85
N LEU A 116 14.59 -32.57 -15.93
CA LEU A 116 13.87 -33.71 -15.36
C LEU A 116 14.26 -34.12 -13.93
N THR A 117 14.09 -33.20 -13.00
CA THR A 117 13.68 -33.67 -11.68
C THR A 117 12.20 -34.02 -11.84
N ASP A 118 11.85 -35.31 -11.87
CA ASP A 118 10.47 -35.72 -11.79
C ASP A 118 9.80 -34.93 -10.69
N ALA A 119 8.72 -34.24 -11.03
CA ALA A 119 7.96 -33.49 -10.02
C ALA A 119 7.69 -34.43 -8.85
N PRO A 120 8.08 -34.10 -7.62
CA PRO A 120 7.89 -34.96 -6.48
C PRO A 120 6.43 -35.39 -6.47
N ALA A 121 6.20 -36.70 -6.55
CA ALA A 121 4.85 -37.27 -6.60
C ALA A 121 4.04 -36.64 -5.48
N THR A 122 2.97 -35.93 -5.81
CA THR A 122 2.06 -35.34 -4.82
C THR A 122 1.70 -36.42 -3.83
N SER A 123 2.08 -36.27 -2.57
CA SER A 123 1.85 -37.28 -1.57
C SER A 123 0.34 -37.61 -1.54
N ALA A 124 -0.01 -38.90 -1.39
CA ALA A 124 -1.41 -39.32 -1.32
C ALA A 124 -2.19 -38.58 -0.19
N ALA A 125 -1.48 -38.09 0.82
CA ALA A 125 -2.00 -37.21 1.87
C ALA A 125 -2.36 -35.82 1.34
N ALA A 126 -1.56 -35.23 0.43
CA ALA A 126 -1.83 -33.92 -0.17
C ALA A 126 -3.07 -33.96 -1.07
N LEU A 127 -3.28 -35.08 -1.78
CA LEU A 127 -4.49 -35.27 -2.61
C LEU A 127 -5.78 -35.37 -1.78
N LYS A 128 -5.72 -35.92 -0.54
CA LYS A 128 -6.88 -36.07 0.34
C LYS A 128 -7.17 -34.83 1.19
N LEU A 129 -6.15 -34.08 1.59
CA LEU A 129 -6.27 -32.98 2.55
C LEU A 129 -6.39 -31.59 1.88
N GLY A 130 -6.05 -31.48 0.62
CA GLY A 130 -5.95 -30.21 -0.11
C GLY A 130 -4.63 -29.44 0.17
N ASN A 131 -4.19 -28.65 -0.80
CA ASN A 131 -2.92 -27.92 -0.75
C ASN A 131 -2.79 -27.00 0.47
N THR A 132 -3.82 -26.24 0.78
CA THR A 132 -3.83 -25.26 1.89
C THR A 132 -3.63 -25.93 3.25
N LYS A 133 -4.26 -27.08 3.49
CA LYS A 133 -4.17 -27.79 4.79
C LYS A 133 -2.80 -28.41 4.97
N VAL A 134 -2.24 -29.02 3.92
CA VAL A 134 -0.90 -29.62 3.96
C VAL A 134 0.14 -28.55 4.23
N LEU A 135 0.08 -27.43 3.50
CA LEU A 135 0.97 -26.30 3.69
C LEU A 135 0.85 -25.72 5.12
N GLY A 136 -0.37 -25.59 5.63
CA GLY A 136 -0.59 -25.14 7.01
C GLY A 136 0.08 -26.04 8.04
N ILE A 137 -0.07 -27.36 7.92
CA ILE A 137 0.58 -28.32 8.81
C ILE A 137 2.11 -28.16 8.75
N GLU A 138 2.70 -28.07 7.57
CA GLU A 138 4.16 -27.91 7.40
C GLU A 138 4.66 -26.60 8.01
N VAL A 139 3.98 -25.49 7.76
CA VAL A 139 4.35 -24.17 8.29
C VAL A 139 4.32 -24.14 9.81
N TYR A 140 3.30 -24.72 10.43
CA TYR A 140 3.16 -24.72 11.91
C TYR A 140 3.97 -25.81 12.62
N THR A 141 4.54 -26.77 11.90
CA THR A 141 5.36 -27.84 12.51
C THR A 141 6.83 -27.70 12.16
N ARG A 142 7.16 -27.74 10.86
CA ARG A 142 8.54 -27.76 10.37
C ARG A 142 9.14 -26.37 10.20
N TYR A 143 8.32 -25.39 9.78
CA TYR A 143 8.73 -24.03 9.47
C TYR A 143 8.26 -23.00 10.49
N LEU A 144 8.13 -23.41 11.76
CA LEU A 144 7.67 -22.51 12.84
C LEU A 144 8.61 -21.31 13.03
N TYR A 145 9.93 -21.50 12.96
CA TYR A 145 10.90 -20.41 13.13
C TYR A 145 10.82 -19.35 12.03
N PRO A 146 10.82 -19.68 10.74
CA PRO A 146 10.53 -18.71 9.68
C PRO A 146 9.19 -18.00 9.83
N LEU A 147 8.15 -18.69 10.29
CA LEU A 147 6.84 -18.10 10.55
C LEU A 147 6.90 -17.02 11.65
N GLN A 148 7.65 -17.29 12.74
CA GLN A 148 7.84 -16.29 13.80
C GLN A 148 8.59 -15.05 13.31
N ILE A 149 9.62 -15.23 12.49
CA ILE A 149 10.35 -14.10 11.88
C ILE A 149 9.40 -13.29 10.99
N ALA A 150 8.59 -13.94 10.18
CA ALA A 150 7.59 -13.26 9.34
C ALA A 150 6.58 -12.46 10.18
N ALA A 151 6.13 -13.01 11.31
CA ALA A 151 5.23 -12.32 12.23
C ALA A 151 5.86 -11.05 12.83
N VAL A 152 7.14 -11.11 13.23
CA VAL A 152 7.88 -9.94 13.73
C VAL A 152 8.05 -8.89 12.63
N LEU A 153 8.38 -9.30 11.40
CA LEU A 153 8.48 -8.39 10.25
C LEU A 153 7.15 -7.68 9.97
N LEU A 154 6.04 -8.40 10.02
CA LEU A 154 4.71 -7.82 9.86
C LEU A 154 4.40 -6.81 10.97
N LEU A 155 4.74 -7.13 12.22
CA LEU A 155 4.57 -6.20 13.34
C LEU A 155 5.36 -4.90 13.13
N VAL A 156 6.63 -5.02 12.77
CA VAL A 156 7.49 -3.86 12.48
C VAL A 156 6.92 -3.05 11.30
N ALA A 157 6.45 -3.71 10.25
CA ALA A 157 5.84 -3.05 9.10
C ALA A 157 4.59 -2.25 9.47
N ILE A 158 3.72 -2.81 10.34
CA ILE A 158 2.52 -2.13 10.84
C ILE A 158 2.91 -0.89 11.66
N ILE A 159 3.86 -1.02 12.58
CA ILE A 159 4.34 0.10 13.40
C ILE A 159 4.94 1.21 12.51
N ALA A 160 5.76 0.83 11.52
CA ALA A 160 6.35 1.77 10.57
C ALA A 160 5.28 2.50 9.74
N ALA A 161 4.28 1.78 9.24
CA ALA A 161 3.17 2.36 8.48
C ALA A 161 2.40 3.38 9.32
N ILE A 162 2.06 3.05 10.56
CA ILE A 162 1.37 3.96 11.48
C ILE A 162 2.24 5.19 11.78
N SER A 163 3.54 5.00 12.06
CA SER A 163 4.46 6.09 12.37
C SER A 163 4.63 7.07 11.21
N LEU A 164 4.68 6.57 9.97
CA LEU A 164 4.78 7.40 8.76
C LEU A 164 3.50 8.19 8.47
N THR A 165 2.35 7.62 8.80
CA THR A 165 1.05 8.29 8.59
C THR A 165 0.67 9.22 9.74
N LEU A 166 1.33 9.11 10.89
CA LEU A 166 1.05 9.92 12.07
C LEU A 166 1.52 11.36 11.87
N ARG A 167 0.58 12.24 11.57
CA ARG A 167 0.84 13.67 11.46
C ARG A 167 0.52 14.38 12.77
N ALA A 168 1.55 14.81 13.51
CA ALA A 168 1.37 15.72 14.63
C ALA A 168 0.95 17.11 14.10
N ARG A 169 -0.27 17.56 14.41
CA ARG A 169 -0.72 18.92 14.09
C ARG A 169 0.01 19.90 15.00
N LYS A 170 0.90 20.72 14.45
CA LYS A 170 1.62 21.78 15.19
C LYS A 170 0.70 22.89 15.73
N ASP A 171 -0.45 23.11 15.09
CA ASP A 171 -1.40 24.19 15.43
C ASP A 171 -2.66 23.68 16.14
N SER A 172 -2.63 22.52 16.75
CA SER A 172 -3.77 22.11 17.57
C SER A 172 -3.73 22.92 18.88
N LYS A 173 -4.80 23.66 19.16
CA LYS A 173 -5.05 24.29 20.49
C LYS A 173 -5.32 23.20 21.56
N ARG A 174 -4.51 22.14 21.53
CA ARG A 174 -4.60 21.06 22.50
C ARG A 174 -4.07 21.60 23.83
N ILE A 175 -4.98 21.83 24.74
CA ILE A 175 -4.66 22.21 26.10
C ILE A 175 -4.37 20.93 26.87
N ASP A 176 -3.21 20.86 27.49
CA ASP A 176 -2.86 19.73 28.35
C ASP A 176 -3.75 19.76 29.58
N PRO A 177 -4.52 18.70 29.89
CA PRO A 177 -5.37 18.65 31.07
C PRO A 177 -4.60 18.87 32.39
N SER A 178 -3.34 18.46 32.45
CA SER A 178 -2.48 18.62 33.62
C SER A 178 -2.17 20.10 33.90
N ASP A 179 -1.94 20.92 32.86
CA ASP A 179 -1.70 22.34 32.96
C ASP A 179 -2.97 23.11 33.36
N GLN A 180 -4.13 22.64 32.87
CA GLN A 180 -5.43 23.19 33.22
C GLN A 180 -5.72 23.01 34.71
N VAL A 181 -5.46 21.82 35.27
CA VAL A 181 -5.69 21.54 36.69
C VAL A 181 -4.72 22.32 37.60
N ARG A 182 -3.50 22.56 37.12
CA ARG A 182 -2.49 23.30 37.89
C ARG A 182 -2.64 24.83 37.82
N ALA A 183 -3.40 25.35 36.87
CA ALA A 183 -3.56 26.78 36.63
C ALA A 183 -4.32 27.43 37.80
N LYS A 184 -3.66 28.34 38.52
CA LYS A 184 -4.24 29.09 39.63
C LYS A 184 -4.81 30.42 39.15
N LYS A 185 -5.76 30.98 39.90
CA LYS A 185 -6.37 32.31 39.63
C LYS A 185 -5.32 33.40 39.48
N ALA A 186 -4.27 33.39 40.29
CA ALA A 186 -3.19 34.39 40.28
C ALA A 186 -2.41 34.40 38.95
N ASP A 187 -2.32 33.25 38.24
CA ASP A 187 -1.55 33.12 37.00
C ASP A 187 -2.32 33.59 35.78
N ARG A 188 -3.66 33.72 35.91
CA ARG A 188 -4.55 34.01 34.77
C ARG A 188 -5.26 35.32 34.81
N ILE A 189 -5.36 35.94 35.99
CA ILE A 189 -6.11 37.18 36.20
C ILE A 189 -5.16 38.28 36.65
N ARG A 190 -5.02 39.30 35.83
CA ARG A 190 -4.35 40.56 36.20
C ARG A 190 -5.42 41.64 36.25
N ILE A 191 -5.59 42.24 37.44
CA ILE A 191 -6.48 43.39 37.57
C ILE A 191 -5.74 44.62 37.02
N VAL A 192 -6.28 45.17 35.94
CA VAL A 192 -5.76 46.40 35.35
C VAL A 192 -6.62 47.56 35.87
N THR A 193 -6.01 48.45 36.64
CA THR A 193 -6.67 49.68 37.08
C THR A 193 -6.66 50.68 35.93
N MET A 194 -7.78 50.83 35.28
CA MET A 194 -7.96 51.86 34.24
C MET A 194 -8.63 53.06 34.87
N LYS A 195 -8.17 54.29 34.51
CA LYS A 195 -8.87 55.49 34.87
C LYS A 195 -10.24 55.50 34.20
N PRO A 196 -11.33 55.86 34.95
CA PRO A 196 -12.65 55.93 34.29
C PRO A 196 -12.59 56.98 33.17
N GLU A 197 -13.02 56.61 32.01
CA GLU A 197 -13.17 57.54 30.90
C GLU A 197 -14.27 58.54 31.27
N PRO A 198 -13.98 59.84 31.20
CA PRO A 198 -15.01 60.85 31.53
C PRO A 198 -16.16 60.70 30.50
N VAL A 199 -17.33 60.38 30.98
CA VAL A 199 -18.54 60.36 30.17
C VAL A 199 -18.75 61.79 29.61
N PRO A 200 -18.77 61.92 28.24
CA PRO A 200 -19.10 63.25 27.68
C PRO A 200 -20.47 63.69 28.16
N ARG A 201 -20.56 64.88 28.83
CA ARG A 201 -21.80 65.40 29.35
C ARG A 201 -22.85 65.79 28.33
N ASP A 202 -22.50 65.65 27.03
CA ASP A 202 -23.35 66.09 25.92
C ASP A 202 -23.88 64.93 25.03
N ALA A 203 -23.97 63.74 25.57
CA ALA A 203 -24.68 62.70 24.89
C ALA A 203 -26.20 62.93 25.02
N PRO A 204 -26.94 63.13 23.90
CA PRO A 204 -28.40 63.29 23.99
C PRO A 204 -29.00 62.00 24.54
N SER A 205 -29.90 62.16 25.52
CA SER A 205 -30.71 61.07 26.08
C SER A 205 -31.70 60.54 25.09
N ASP A 206 -31.19 59.70 24.13
CA ASP A 206 -32.03 59.06 23.12
C ASP A 206 -31.92 57.55 23.22
N ALA A 207 -32.23 56.99 24.37
CA ALA A 207 -32.31 55.57 24.57
C ALA A 207 -33.46 55.13 25.48
N ALA A 208 -34.65 55.55 25.12
CA ALA A 208 -35.88 54.89 25.60
C ALA A 208 -36.71 54.44 24.41
N LYS A 209 -36.23 53.39 23.67
CA LYS A 209 -37.13 52.61 22.83
C LYS A 209 -37.45 51.30 23.53
N PRO A 210 -38.76 51.03 23.81
CA PRO A 210 -39.15 49.75 24.38
C PRO A 210 -38.89 48.62 23.37
N VAL A 211 -38.26 47.56 23.85
CA VAL A 211 -38.12 46.31 23.11
C VAL A 211 -39.50 45.71 22.91
N GLY A 212 -40.00 45.83 21.69
CA GLY A 212 -41.25 45.23 21.28
C GLY A 212 -41.12 43.72 21.19
N ASP A 213 -42.09 43.08 21.84
CA ASP A 213 -42.53 41.71 21.74
C ASP A 213 -42.39 41.13 20.31
N ARG A 214 -41.61 40.06 20.12
CA ARG A 214 -41.72 39.18 18.99
C ARG A 214 -42.00 37.75 19.46
N ARG A 215 -43.27 37.41 19.23
CA ARG A 215 -43.77 36.04 19.22
C ARG A 215 -43.04 35.14 18.23
#